data_2680bab1ab21bde38b18d93669e8240c
#
_entry.id   2680bab1ab21bde38b18d93669e8240c
#
_cell.length_a   1.000
_cell.length_b   1.000
_cell.length_c   1.000
_cell.angle_alpha   90.00
_cell.angle_beta   90.00
_cell.angle_gamma   90.00
#
_symmetry.space_group_name_H-M   'P 1'
#
loop_
_entity.id
_entity.type
_entity.pdbx_description
1 polymer ?
#
loop_
_entity_poly.entity_id
_entity_poly.type
_entity_poly.pdbx_seq_one_letter_code
_entity_poly.pdbx_strand_id
1 'polypeptide(L)'
;MNNLEAEGIKTVFADPKILKKTKIQTIFPSQDANYVILDKDVIKKSRGKKVGRRFKVSSNKDIEKILDSAKKGLDFVIIEVKDWKIIPLENIIAKLHKLHTQIFAIANNPKEARKMFSILDVGVDAVIFNTGSINEVRESLVYLGSKSFDLSVAKIIDIQEVGDGERVCIDTASMLSKGEGMLIGSRANFLFLIHNESVGSSFTSPRPFRVNAGAVHCYTLSPDGTTKYLSELETGVEVLVLNTKGKARRATIGRCKIEKRPMLMIKAKVGEEIGGIIAQDAETIRLVKSNGHLISVTHLKKGDSVLVHSKTATGRHFGMEVSDEYILEK
;
A
#
# COMPACT_ATOMS: atom_id res chain seq x y z
N MET A 1 -7.52 16.53 -21.24
CA MET A 1 -6.08 16.48 -20.91
C MET A 1 -5.78 17.14 -19.55
N ASN A 2 -6.34 18.27 -19.21
CA ASN A 2 -6.20 18.87 -17.86
C ASN A 2 -6.62 17.92 -16.73
N ASN A 3 -7.50 16.95 -17.00
CA ASN A 3 -7.92 15.96 -16.01
C ASN A 3 -6.82 14.94 -15.67
N LEU A 4 -5.88 14.63 -16.58
CA LEU A 4 -4.80 13.66 -16.32
C LEU A 4 -3.74 14.20 -15.35
N GLU A 5 -3.39 15.49 -15.47
CA GLU A 5 -2.48 16.15 -14.51
C GLU A 5 -3.11 16.22 -13.12
N ALA A 6 -4.42 16.55 -13.04
CA ALA A 6 -5.17 16.58 -11.79
C ALA A 6 -5.24 15.21 -11.10
N GLU A 7 -5.24 14.12 -11.89
CA GLU A 7 -5.16 12.74 -11.37
C GLU A 7 -3.73 12.29 -11.01
N GLY A 8 -2.74 13.16 -11.11
CA GLY A 8 -1.35 12.84 -10.76
C GLY A 8 -0.59 12.02 -11.81
N ILE A 9 -1.10 11.89 -13.02
CA ILE A 9 -0.43 11.17 -14.12
C ILE A 9 0.74 11.99 -14.62
N LYS A 10 1.94 11.41 -14.56
CA LYS A 10 3.20 12.08 -14.91
C LYS A 10 3.65 11.79 -16.35
N THR A 11 3.20 10.68 -16.93
CA THR A 11 3.70 10.21 -18.23
C THR A 11 2.57 9.56 -19.02
N VAL A 12 2.49 9.81 -20.33
CA VAL A 12 1.53 9.21 -21.24
C VAL A 12 2.22 8.64 -22.49
N PHE A 13 1.62 7.60 -23.05
CA PHE A 13 2.03 7.06 -24.35
C PHE A 13 1.29 7.83 -25.46
N ALA A 14 1.88 8.91 -25.94
CA ALA A 14 1.29 9.78 -26.94
C ALA A 14 2.34 10.56 -27.75
N ASP A 15 1.97 10.96 -28.97
CA ASP A 15 2.78 11.88 -29.78
C ASP A 15 2.94 13.22 -29.03
N PRO A 16 4.17 13.70 -28.82
CA PRO A 16 4.45 14.97 -28.18
C PRO A 16 3.72 16.17 -28.83
N LYS A 17 3.46 16.10 -30.13
CA LYS A 17 2.73 17.14 -30.87
C LYS A 17 1.30 17.36 -30.40
N ILE A 18 0.67 16.33 -29.80
CA ILE A 18 -0.70 16.38 -29.27
C ILE A 18 -0.73 17.05 -27.90
N LEU A 19 0.38 17.04 -27.16
CA LEU A 19 0.48 17.47 -25.75
C LEU A 19 1.12 18.88 -25.62
N LYS A 20 0.64 19.84 -26.38
CA LYS A 20 1.10 21.22 -26.25
C LYS A 20 0.68 21.82 -24.89
N LYS A 21 1.65 22.41 -24.14
CA LYS A 21 1.44 23.15 -22.87
C LYS A 21 1.07 22.30 -21.64
N THR A 22 1.58 21.06 -21.51
CA THR A 22 1.42 20.26 -20.30
C THR A 22 2.78 19.90 -19.68
N LYS A 23 2.82 19.61 -18.37
CA LYS A 23 4.00 19.06 -17.68
C LYS A 23 4.12 17.54 -17.82
N ILE A 24 3.15 16.91 -18.49
CA ILE A 24 3.10 15.46 -18.69
C ILE A 24 4.22 15.04 -19.66
N GLN A 25 5.02 14.07 -19.24
CA GLN A 25 6.05 13.47 -20.09
C GLN A 25 5.44 12.54 -21.15
N THR A 26 6.08 12.40 -22.28
CA THR A 26 5.63 11.53 -23.37
C THR A 26 6.54 10.33 -23.57
N ILE A 27 5.96 9.19 -23.88
CA ILE A 27 6.63 7.99 -24.39
C ILE A 27 6.14 7.80 -25.81
N PHE A 28 7.03 7.90 -26.82
CA PHE A 28 6.64 7.77 -28.23
C PHE A 28 7.85 7.48 -29.12
N PRO A 29 7.70 6.86 -30.31
CA PRO A 29 8.77 6.69 -31.29
C PRO A 29 9.05 8.01 -32.06
N SER A 30 9.35 9.07 -31.34
CA SER A 30 9.71 10.39 -31.86
C SER A 30 10.85 10.99 -31.06
N GLN A 31 11.76 11.68 -31.75
CA GLN A 31 12.88 12.39 -31.11
C GLN A 31 12.40 13.54 -30.22
N ASP A 32 11.14 13.99 -30.33
CA ASP A 32 10.56 15.04 -29.48
C ASP A 32 10.03 14.51 -28.16
N ALA A 33 9.87 13.19 -28.00
CA ALA A 33 9.40 12.57 -26.77
C ALA A 33 10.46 12.64 -25.64
N ASN A 34 10.00 12.59 -24.38
CA ASN A 34 10.86 12.49 -23.20
C ASN A 34 11.49 11.09 -23.11
N TYR A 35 10.68 10.07 -23.44
CA TYR A 35 11.07 8.66 -23.53
C TYR A 35 10.94 8.23 -25.00
N VAL A 36 12.06 8.08 -25.66
CA VAL A 36 12.11 7.77 -27.10
C VAL A 36 12.12 6.26 -27.30
N ILE A 37 11.15 5.75 -28.06
CA ILE A 37 11.12 4.33 -28.44
C ILE A 37 11.91 4.15 -29.74
N LEU A 38 12.91 3.28 -29.70
CA LEU A 38 13.76 2.96 -30.85
C LEU A 38 13.21 1.77 -31.64
N ASP A 39 13.14 1.91 -32.95
CA ASP A 39 12.72 0.83 -33.88
C ASP A 39 13.88 -0.09 -34.27
N LYS A 40 15.11 0.39 -34.18
CA LYS A 40 16.34 -0.33 -34.61
C LYS A 40 17.31 -0.57 -33.47
N ASP A 41 18.23 -1.52 -33.63
CA ASP A 41 19.24 -1.91 -32.64
C ASP A 41 20.32 -0.85 -32.37
N VAL A 42 20.31 0.26 -33.10
CA VAL A 42 21.28 1.35 -32.94
C VAL A 42 20.80 2.30 -31.85
N ILE A 43 21.48 2.27 -30.72
CA ILE A 43 21.17 3.15 -29.57
C ILE A 43 21.86 4.49 -29.80
N LYS A 44 21.12 5.49 -30.27
CA LYS A 44 21.57 6.88 -30.29
C LYS A 44 21.00 7.62 -29.10
N LYS A 45 21.82 7.90 -28.11
CA LYS A 45 21.41 8.71 -26.94
C LYS A 45 21.39 10.19 -27.30
N SER A 46 20.27 10.85 -27.04
CA SER A 46 20.14 12.31 -27.13
C SER A 46 20.17 12.90 -25.70
N ARG A 47 20.88 14.03 -25.55
CA ARG A 47 21.06 14.69 -24.24
C ARG A 47 19.71 15.01 -23.58
N GLY A 48 19.52 14.57 -22.34
CA GLY A 48 18.30 14.83 -21.55
C GLY A 48 17.09 13.95 -21.90
N LYS A 49 17.22 12.94 -22.77
CA LYS A 49 16.16 12.02 -23.15
C LYS A 49 16.50 10.59 -22.76
N LYS A 50 15.48 9.83 -22.35
CA LYS A 50 15.61 8.40 -22.09
C LYS A 50 15.30 7.64 -23.37
N VAL A 51 16.10 6.65 -23.69
CA VAL A 51 15.94 5.80 -24.87
C VAL A 51 15.61 4.37 -24.46
N GLY A 52 14.62 3.79 -25.10
CA GLY A 52 14.17 2.44 -24.80
C GLY A 52 13.60 1.72 -25.99
N ARG A 53 13.16 0.49 -25.78
CA ARG A 53 12.60 -0.34 -26.84
C ARG A 53 11.42 -1.18 -26.34
N ARG A 54 10.48 -1.46 -27.25
CA ARG A 54 9.33 -2.33 -27.00
C ARG A 54 9.66 -3.75 -27.44
N PHE A 55 9.36 -4.71 -26.57
CA PHE A 55 9.55 -6.14 -26.80
C PHE A 55 8.25 -6.89 -26.60
N LYS A 56 7.90 -7.75 -27.55
CA LYS A 56 6.88 -8.78 -27.39
C LYS A 56 7.56 -10.04 -26.86
N VAL A 57 7.13 -10.51 -25.70
CA VAL A 57 7.73 -11.67 -25.04
C VAL A 57 6.81 -12.87 -25.25
N SER A 58 7.32 -13.89 -25.94
CA SER A 58 6.65 -15.17 -26.17
C SER A 58 7.52 -16.38 -25.82
N SER A 59 8.84 -16.16 -25.66
CA SER A 59 9.82 -17.22 -25.43
C SER A 59 11.00 -16.75 -24.59
N ASN A 60 11.81 -17.68 -24.08
CA ASN A 60 13.06 -17.39 -23.38
C ASN A 60 14.08 -16.67 -24.28
N LYS A 61 14.05 -16.91 -25.59
CA LYS A 61 14.91 -16.18 -26.54
C LYS A 61 14.62 -14.68 -26.57
N ASP A 62 13.36 -14.29 -26.33
CA ASP A 62 13.00 -12.88 -26.28
C ASP A 62 13.52 -12.23 -25.00
N ILE A 63 13.57 -12.99 -23.90
CA ILE A 63 14.18 -12.53 -22.63
C ILE A 63 15.69 -12.26 -22.84
N GLU A 64 16.40 -13.14 -23.53
CA GLU A 64 17.82 -12.96 -23.85
C GLU A 64 18.06 -11.70 -24.69
N LYS A 65 17.22 -11.45 -25.71
CA LYS A 65 17.29 -10.21 -26.52
C LYS A 65 17.06 -8.95 -25.67
N ILE A 66 16.14 -9.00 -24.70
CA ILE A 66 15.89 -7.90 -23.77
C ILE A 66 17.16 -7.62 -22.97
N LEU A 67 17.76 -8.67 -22.38
CA LEU A 67 18.96 -8.55 -21.57
C LEU A 67 20.15 -8.00 -22.36
N ASP A 68 20.36 -8.49 -23.58
CA ASP A 68 21.43 -8.00 -24.45
C ASP A 68 21.23 -6.53 -24.85
N SER A 69 19.98 -6.15 -25.11
CA SER A 69 19.64 -4.77 -25.42
C SER A 69 19.83 -3.85 -24.21
N ALA A 70 19.47 -4.32 -23.01
CA ALA A 70 19.70 -3.59 -21.76
C ALA A 70 21.20 -3.39 -21.48
N LYS A 71 22.03 -4.42 -21.66
CA LYS A 71 23.49 -4.34 -21.53
C LYS A 71 24.12 -3.35 -22.53
N LYS A 72 23.52 -3.16 -23.69
CA LYS A 72 23.95 -2.16 -24.67
C LYS A 72 23.60 -0.72 -24.27
N GLY A 73 22.91 -0.52 -23.15
CA GLY A 73 22.70 0.80 -22.54
C GLY A 73 21.33 1.42 -22.81
N LEU A 74 20.27 0.63 -22.98
CA LEU A 74 18.90 1.13 -22.95
C LEU A 74 18.57 1.68 -21.55
N ASP A 75 17.89 2.83 -21.51
CA ASP A 75 17.43 3.42 -20.26
C ASP A 75 16.13 2.77 -19.77
N PHE A 76 15.30 2.24 -20.70
CA PHE A 76 14.09 1.48 -20.37
C PHE A 76 13.74 0.43 -21.41
N VAL A 77 12.95 -0.56 -21.01
CA VAL A 77 12.35 -1.55 -21.89
C VAL A 77 10.83 -1.58 -21.66
N ILE A 78 10.05 -1.64 -22.74
CA ILE A 78 8.60 -1.84 -22.67
C ILE A 78 8.32 -3.31 -22.98
N ILE A 79 7.68 -4.01 -22.05
CA ILE A 79 7.39 -5.44 -22.17
C ILE A 79 5.90 -5.62 -22.43
N GLU A 80 5.61 -6.30 -23.54
CA GLU A 80 4.27 -6.74 -23.90
C GLU A 80 4.22 -8.26 -23.92
N VAL A 81 3.34 -8.87 -23.14
CA VAL A 81 3.14 -10.32 -23.09
C VAL A 81 1.72 -10.64 -23.54
N LYS A 82 1.56 -11.62 -24.42
CA LYS A 82 0.27 -11.98 -25.01
C LYS A 82 -0.66 -12.68 -24.01
N ASP A 83 -0.07 -13.54 -23.17
CA ASP A 83 -0.72 -14.19 -22.03
C ASP A 83 0.16 -13.99 -20.83
N TRP A 84 -0.31 -13.24 -19.83
CA TRP A 84 0.44 -12.96 -18.62
C TRP A 84 0.65 -14.23 -17.79
N LYS A 85 1.64 -15.01 -18.18
CA LYS A 85 2.27 -15.97 -17.30
C LYS A 85 3.27 -15.22 -16.44
N ILE A 86 3.10 -15.28 -15.13
CA ILE A 86 3.92 -14.56 -14.13
C ILE A 86 5.42 -14.85 -14.33
N ILE A 87 5.77 -16.08 -14.65
CA ILE A 87 7.15 -16.58 -14.78
C ILE A 87 8.04 -15.78 -15.74
N PRO A 88 7.65 -15.39 -16.95
CA PRO A 88 8.53 -14.60 -17.83
C PRO A 88 8.88 -13.22 -17.26
N LEU A 89 7.94 -12.55 -16.61
CA LEU A 89 8.18 -11.22 -16.03
C LEU A 89 9.07 -11.30 -14.79
N GLU A 90 8.90 -12.31 -13.94
CA GLU A 90 9.79 -12.59 -12.79
C GLU A 90 11.23 -12.77 -13.26
N ASN A 91 11.46 -13.57 -14.31
CA ASN A 91 12.79 -13.77 -14.86
C ASN A 91 13.40 -12.48 -15.41
N ILE A 92 12.62 -11.64 -16.06
CA ILE A 92 13.08 -10.35 -16.59
C ILE A 92 13.43 -9.41 -15.44
N ILE A 93 12.54 -9.27 -14.44
CA ILE A 93 12.77 -8.42 -13.27
C ILE A 93 14.03 -8.86 -12.52
N ALA A 94 14.16 -10.15 -12.21
CA ALA A 94 15.31 -10.69 -11.47
C ALA A 94 16.65 -10.45 -12.20
N LYS A 95 16.66 -10.57 -13.54
CA LYS A 95 17.87 -10.38 -14.35
C LYS A 95 18.18 -8.91 -14.61
N LEU A 96 17.18 -8.06 -14.81
CA LEU A 96 17.36 -6.63 -15.09
C LEU A 96 17.56 -5.78 -13.83
N HIS A 97 17.14 -6.27 -12.66
CA HIS A 97 17.28 -5.54 -11.40
C HIS A 97 18.73 -5.10 -11.08
N LYS A 98 19.72 -5.84 -11.59
CA LYS A 98 21.15 -5.50 -11.45
C LYS A 98 21.64 -4.49 -12.49
N LEU A 99 20.80 -4.12 -13.44
CA LEU A 99 21.09 -3.16 -14.51
C LEU A 99 20.31 -1.87 -14.26
N HIS A 100 20.80 -0.73 -14.77
CA HIS A 100 20.11 0.56 -14.63
C HIS A 100 18.94 0.75 -15.61
N THR A 101 18.47 -0.32 -16.24
CA THR A 101 17.40 -0.29 -17.25
C THR A 101 16.05 -0.42 -16.57
N GLN A 102 15.17 0.57 -16.72
CA GLN A 102 13.82 0.56 -16.18
C GLN A 102 12.93 -0.43 -16.95
N ILE A 103 12.04 -1.10 -16.25
CA ILE A 103 11.09 -2.08 -16.80
C ILE A 103 9.71 -1.45 -16.81
N PHE A 104 9.14 -1.26 -18.00
CA PHE A 104 7.76 -0.81 -18.20
C PHE A 104 6.96 -1.98 -18.76
N ALA A 105 5.83 -2.31 -18.14
CA ALA A 105 4.94 -3.38 -18.58
C ALA A 105 3.62 -2.81 -19.08
N ILE A 106 3.03 -3.43 -20.12
CA ILE A 106 1.70 -3.02 -20.62
C ILE A 106 0.64 -3.82 -19.89
N ALA A 107 -0.35 -3.13 -19.31
CA ALA A 107 -1.52 -3.71 -18.68
C ALA A 107 -2.81 -3.22 -19.36
N ASN A 108 -3.80 -4.10 -19.49
CA ASN A 108 -5.08 -3.81 -20.13
C ASN A 108 -6.24 -3.64 -19.13
N ASN A 109 -6.01 -3.92 -17.86
CA ASN A 109 -6.98 -3.71 -16.79
C ASN A 109 -6.28 -3.45 -15.44
N PRO A 110 -7.00 -2.89 -14.44
CA PRO A 110 -6.44 -2.55 -13.13
C PRO A 110 -5.83 -3.76 -12.38
N LYS A 111 -6.41 -4.96 -12.53
CA LYS A 111 -5.91 -6.18 -11.88
C LYS A 111 -4.55 -6.61 -12.45
N GLU A 112 -4.35 -6.49 -13.76
CA GLU A 112 -3.05 -6.74 -14.39
C GLU A 112 -2.01 -5.73 -13.92
N ALA A 113 -2.33 -4.43 -13.98
CA ALA A 113 -1.45 -3.37 -13.53
C ALA A 113 -0.96 -3.63 -12.11
N ARG A 114 -1.86 -4.01 -11.21
CA ARG A 114 -1.55 -4.36 -9.84
C ARG A 114 -0.58 -5.54 -9.72
N LYS A 115 -0.85 -6.65 -10.42
CA LYS A 115 0.03 -7.83 -10.40
C LYS A 115 1.46 -7.49 -10.79
N MET A 116 1.65 -6.63 -11.80
CA MET A 116 2.97 -6.25 -12.28
C MET A 116 3.83 -5.52 -11.25
N PHE A 117 3.21 -4.69 -10.42
CA PHE A 117 3.93 -3.98 -9.35
C PHE A 117 4.24 -4.85 -8.12
N SER A 118 3.60 -6.01 -7.98
CA SER A 118 3.79 -6.92 -6.83
C SER A 118 4.67 -8.13 -7.13
N ILE A 119 5.16 -8.28 -8.36
CA ILE A 119 6.00 -9.41 -8.75
C ILE A 119 7.35 -9.33 -8.04
N LEU A 120 7.74 -10.37 -7.32
CA LEU A 120 9.01 -10.49 -6.57
C LEU A 120 9.25 -9.36 -5.54
N ASP A 121 8.20 -8.77 -4.99
CA ASP A 121 8.25 -7.61 -4.09
C ASP A 121 8.92 -6.35 -4.66
N VAL A 122 9.64 -6.47 -5.76
CA VAL A 122 10.30 -5.37 -6.48
C VAL A 122 9.38 -4.77 -7.54
N GLY A 123 8.64 -5.62 -8.25
CA GLY A 123 7.75 -5.22 -9.32
C GLY A 123 8.45 -4.65 -10.56
N VAL A 124 7.64 -4.05 -11.42
CA VAL A 124 8.13 -3.25 -12.56
C VAL A 124 8.25 -1.78 -12.15
N ASP A 125 9.10 -1.01 -12.83
CA ASP A 125 9.32 0.41 -12.53
C ASP A 125 8.13 1.28 -12.96
N ALA A 126 7.40 0.87 -14.00
CA ALA A 126 6.18 1.54 -14.45
C ALA A 126 5.25 0.59 -15.20
N VAL A 127 3.97 0.93 -15.20
CA VAL A 127 2.97 0.25 -16.03
C VAL A 127 2.41 1.24 -17.05
N ILE A 128 2.42 0.83 -18.31
CA ILE A 128 1.70 1.51 -19.38
C ILE A 128 0.28 0.94 -19.40
N PHE A 129 -0.65 1.71 -18.89
CA PHE A 129 -2.04 1.27 -18.77
C PHE A 129 -2.82 1.62 -20.03
N ASN A 130 -3.25 0.58 -20.76
CA ASN A 130 -3.99 0.71 -22.01
C ASN A 130 -5.49 0.73 -21.70
N THR A 131 -6.06 1.92 -21.53
CA THR A 131 -7.48 2.13 -21.27
C THR A 131 -8.00 3.41 -21.93
N GLY A 132 -9.30 3.42 -22.27
CA GLY A 132 -10.05 4.62 -22.65
C GLY A 132 -10.88 5.22 -21.51
N SER A 133 -10.84 4.59 -20.30
CA SER A 133 -11.67 4.99 -19.16
C SER A 133 -10.85 5.68 -18.07
N ILE A 134 -11.21 6.92 -17.75
CA ILE A 134 -10.62 7.66 -16.64
C ILE A 134 -10.91 7.01 -15.27
N ASN A 135 -12.05 6.32 -15.14
CA ASN A 135 -12.39 5.62 -13.90
C ASN A 135 -11.47 4.42 -13.66
N GLU A 136 -11.11 3.66 -14.69
CA GLU A 136 -10.12 2.58 -14.57
C GLU A 136 -8.74 3.12 -14.24
N VAL A 137 -8.39 4.30 -14.75
CA VAL A 137 -7.14 4.99 -14.37
C VAL A 137 -7.18 5.33 -12.88
N ARG A 138 -8.25 5.92 -12.37
CA ARG A 138 -8.42 6.23 -10.94
C ARG A 138 -8.33 4.98 -10.07
N GLU A 139 -9.04 3.93 -10.45
CA GLU A 139 -8.97 2.64 -9.78
C GLU A 139 -7.53 2.12 -9.74
N SER A 140 -6.82 2.16 -10.86
CA SER A 140 -5.42 1.74 -10.92
C SER A 140 -4.52 2.58 -10.03
N LEU A 141 -4.70 3.91 -10.00
CA LEU A 141 -3.91 4.81 -9.15
C LEU A 141 -4.13 4.57 -7.66
N VAL A 142 -5.35 4.25 -7.25
CA VAL A 142 -5.64 3.81 -5.86
C VAL A 142 -4.84 2.56 -5.52
N TYR A 143 -4.62 1.66 -6.49
CA TYR A 143 -3.81 0.46 -6.29
C TYR A 143 -2.30 0.72 -6.32
N LEU A 144 -1.83 1.70 -7.06
CA LEU A 144 -0.40 1.95 -7.34
C LEU A 144 0.26 2.90 -6.33
N GLY A 145 -0.53 3.73 -5.66
CA GLY A 145 0.00 4.62 -4.64
C GLY A 145 0.50 3.84 -3.44
N SER A 146 1.79 3.90 -3.13
CA SER A 146 2.24 3.64 -1.77
C SER A 146 1.62 4.74 -0.91
N LYS A 147 0.44 4.48 -0.31
CA LYS A 147 -0.20 5.44 0.58
C LYS A 147 0.74 5.65 1.77
N SER A 148 1.08 6.89 2.02
CA SER A 148 1.69 7.30 3.28
C SER A 148 0.60 7.93 4.12
N PHE A 149 0.53 7.52 5.37
CA PHE A 149 -0.40 8.06 6.35
C PHE A 149 0.39 8.88 7.35
N ASP A 150 -0.05 10.09 7.60
CA ASP A 150 0.54 10.90 8.66
C ASP A 150 0.21 10.28 10.01
N LEU A 151 1.24 9.90 10.75
CA LEU A 151 1.12 9.38 12.09
C LEU A 151 1.40 10.50 13.10
N SER A 152 0.44 10.73 13.96
CA SER A 152 0.53 11.68 15.06
C SER A 152 0.88 10.97 16.37
N VAL A 153 1.46 11.73 17.31
CA VAL A 153 1.74 11.25 18.66
C VAL A 153 0.55 11.55 19.56
N ALA A 154 -0.13 10.52 20.03
CA ALA A 154 -1.22 10.63 21.00
C ALA A 154 -0.74 10.31 22.42
N LYS A 155 -1.26 11.03 23.40
CA LYS A 155 -1.06 10.70 24.84
C LYS A 155 -2.21 9.84 25.36
N ILE A 156 -1.88 8.74 26.00
CA ILE A 156 -2.85 7.90 26.69
C ILE A 156 -3.46 8.69 27.87
N ILE A 157 -4.77 8.82 27.88
CA ILE A 157 -5.52 9.56 28.91
C ILE A 157 -6.31 8.66 29.82
N ASP A 158 -6.71 7.47 29.34
CA ASP A 158 -7.50 6.52 30.15
C ASP A 158 -7.29 5.08 29.71
N ILE A 159 -7.38 4.16 30.66
CA ILE A 159 -7.31 2.70 30.47
C ILE A 159 -8.28 2.07 31.47
N GLN A 160 -9.22 1.25 30.97
CA GLN A 160 -10.25 0.61 31.80
C GLN A 160 -10.48 -0.83 31.32
N GLU A 161 -10.69 -1.74 32.28
CA GLU A 161 -11.21 -3.06 31.99
C GLU A 161 -12.71 -2.95 31.63
N VAL A 162 -13.12 -3.60 30.54
CA VAL A 162 -14.51 -3.55 30.04
C VAL A 162 -15.19 -4.92 30.03
N GLY A 163 -14.58 -5.91 30.69
CA GLY A 163 -15.07 -7.27 30.71
C GLY A 163 -14.77 -8.06 29.45
N ASP A 164 -15.55 -9.11 29.21
CA ASP A 164 -15.35 -9.99 28.05
C ASP A 164 -15.98 -9.42 26.78
N GLY A 165 -15.26 -9.51 25.67
CA GLY A 165 -15.73 -9.13 24.33
C GLY A 165 -15.19 -10.03 23.25
N GLU A 166 -15.71 -9.91 22.04
CA GLU A 166 -15.24 -10.66 20.89
C GLU A 166 -14.07 -9.92 20.24
N ARG A 167 -12.91 -10.54 20.28
CA ARG A 167 -11.65 -10.04 19.74
C ARG A 167 -11.36 -10.66 18.39
N VAL A 168 -10.92 -9.86 17.44
CA VAL A 168 -10.51 -10.26 16.08
C VAL A 168 -8.99 -10.36 16.00
N CYS A 169 -8.48 -11.53 15.59
CA CYS A 169 -7.13 -11.70 15.08
C CYS A 169 -7.16 -11.77 13.55
N ILE A 170 -6.28 -11.03 12.91
CA ILE A 170 -6.09 -11.03 11.47
C ILE A 170 -4.75 -11.70 11.17
N ASP A 171 -4.79 -12.85 10.49
CA ASP A 171 -3.60 -13.53 9.98
C ASP A 171 -3.45 -13.23 8.51
N THR A 172 -2.34 -12.59 8.13
CA THR A 172 -2.03 -12.27 6.74
C THR A 172 -1.38 -13.46 6.02
N ALA A 173 -1.61 -13.57 4.70
CA ALA A 173 -0.98 -14.59 3.86
C ALA A 173 0.52 -14.32 3.60
N SER A 174 1.04 -13.19 4.08
CA SER A 174 2.47 -12.82 3.98
C SER A 174 3.02 -12.46 5.35
N MET A 175 4.34 -12.60 5.50
CA MET A 175 5.01 -12.18 6.72
C MET A 175 4.99 -10.67 6.90
N LEU A 176 4.84 -10.22 8.14
CA LEU A 176 4.93 -8.84 8.58
C LEU A 176 6.28 -8.60 9.25
N SER A 177 6.89 -7.46 8.93
CA SER A 177 8.17 -7.07 9.53
C SER A 177 7.98 -6.47 10.92
N LYS A 178 9.02 -6.50 11.75
CA LYS A 178 9.05 -5.75 13.00
C LYS A 178 8.87 -4.26 12.72
N GLY A 179 7.97 -3.61 13.44
CA GLY A 179 7.59 -2.22 13.22
C GLY A 179 6.39 -2.05 12.27
N GLU A 180 5.89 -3.13 11.67
CA GLU A 180 4.65 -3.09 10.89
C GLU A 180 3.44 -3.45 11.74
N GLY A 181 2.30 -2.86 11.41
CA GLY A 181 1.02 -3.10 12.08
C GLY A 181 -0.17 -2.62 11.27
N MET A 182 -1.34 -2.62 11.88
CA MET A 182 -2.59 -2.13 11.28
C MET A 182 -3.13 -0.93 12.04
N LEU A 183 -3.81 -0.03 11.34
CA LEU A 183 -4.52 1.09 11.92
C LEU A 183 -5.91 0.64 12.37
N ILE A 184 -6.16 0.64 13.68
CA ILE A 184 -7.37 0.13 14.31
C ILE A 184 -7.87 1.14 15.34
N GLY A 185 -9.20 1.36 15.42
CA GLY A 185 -9.80 2.24 16.41
C GLY A 185 -11.31 2.08 16.50
N SER A 186 -11.90 2.52 17.62
CA SER A 186 -13.35 2.55 17.78
C SER A 186 -14.00 3.69 16.98
N ARG A 187 -13.21 4.68 16.55
CA ARG A 187 -13.63 5.79 15.67
C ARG A 187 -12.90 5.72 14.35
N ALA A 188 -13.60 5.95 13.25
CA ALA A 188 -13.04 5.87 11.89
C ALA A 188 -11.97 6.95 11.59
N ASN A 189 -12.01 8.06 12.31
CA ASN A 189 -11.08 9.19 12.18
C ASN A 189 -9.93 9.21 13.20
N PHE A 190 -9.88 8.20 14.10
CA PHE A 190 -8.83 8.08 15.12
C PHE A 190 -8.42 6.62 15.29
N LEU A 191 -7.31 6.23 14.67
CA LEU A 191 -6.87 4.86 14.57
C LEU A 191 -5.48 4.69 15.19
N PHE A 192 -5.33 3.72 16.11
CA PHE A 192 -4.06 3.35 16.73
C PHE A 192 -3.26 2.44 15.80
N LEU A 193 -1.93 2.58 15.78
CA LEU A 193 -1.05 1.63 15.11
C LEU A 193 -0.82 0.41 16.02
N ILE A 194 -1.58 -0.65 15.77
CA ILE A 194 -1.44 -1.93 16.47
C ILE A 194 -0.37 -2.75 15.79
N HIS A 195 0.68 -3.08 16.53
CA HIS A 195 1.83 -3.85 16.02
C HIS A 195 1.46 -5.32 15.78
N ASN A 196 2.11 -5.94 14.81
CA ASN A 196 1.99 -7.38 14.59
C ASN A 196 2.64 -8.20 15.72
N GLU A 197 2.32 -9.48 15.82
CA GLU A 197 2.86 -10.39 16.85
C GLU A 197 4.24 -10.97 16.46
N SER A 198 5.08 -10.24 15.72
CA SER A 198 6.45 -10.69 15.37
C SER A 198 7.40 -10.73 16.58
N VAL A 199 7.01 -10.07 17.67
CA VAL A 199 7.72 -10.14 18.95
C VAL A 199 6.90 -11.01 19.88
N GLY A 200 7.44 -12.18 20.22
CA GLY A 200 6.81 -13.09 21.17
C GLY A 200 6.85 -12.56 22.62
N SER A 201 6.42 -13.39 23.53
CA SER A 201 6.57 -13.24 24.97
C SER A 201 7.24 -14.47 25.57
N SER A 202 7.48 -14.48 26.88
CA SER A 202 7.97 -15.67 27.59
C SER A 202 7.06 -16.89 27.43
N PHE A 203 5.77 -16.68 27.12
CA PHE A 203 4.77 -17.74 27.01
C PHE A 203 4.25 -17.97 25.58
N THR A 204 4.61 -17.10 24.63
CA THR A 204 4.03 -17.14 23.27
C THR A 204 5.10 -16.96 22.22
N SER A 205 5.24 -17.92 21.32
CA SER A 205 6.14 -17.81 20.17
C SER A 205 5.72 -16.67 19.22
N PRO A 206 6.67 -16.01 18.54
CA PRO A 206 6.38 -14.99 17.55
C PRO A 206 5.45 -15.49 16.43
N ARG A 207 4.51 -14.64 16.01
CA ARG A 207 3.60 -14.87 14.88
C ARG A 207 3.67 -13.69 13.93
N PRO A 208 4.72 -13.62 13.09
CA PRO A 208 4.97 -12.45 12.24
C PRO A 208 3.99 -12.29 11.07
N PHE A 209 2.89 -12.97 11.10
CA PHE A 209 1.77 -12.84 10.16
C PHE A 209 0.48 -12.38 10.86
N ARG A 210 0.49 -12.20 12.18
CA ARG A 210 -0.71 -11.91 12.97
C ARG A 210 -0.75 -10.49 13.50
N VAL A 211 -1.90 -9.84 13.37
CA VAL A 211 -2.28 -8.66 14.13
C VAL A 211 -3.48 -9.01 15.01
N ASN A 212 -3.33 -8.90 16.33
CA ASN A 212 -4.45 -8.98 17.28
C ASN A 212 -5.11 -7.60 17.30
N ALA A 213 -6.12 -7.41 16.46
CA ALA A 213 -6.58 -6.11 16.02
C ALA A 213 -7.42 -5.38 17.07
N GLY A 214 -8.32 -6.09 17.76
CA GLY A 214 -9.22 -5.48 18.74
C GLY A 214 -10.64 -6.05 18.65
N ALA A 215 -11.61 -5.36 19.23
CA ALA A 215 -13.01 -5.79 19.29
C ALA A 215 -13.68 -5.72 17.90
N VAL A 216 -14.68 -6.56 17.67
CA VAL A 216 -15.41 -6.72 16.39
C VAL A 216 -15.93 -5.42 15.78
N HIS A 217 -16.32 -4.44 16.61
CA HIS A 217 -16.85 -3.15 16.18
C HIS A 217 -15.77 -2.13 15.78
N CYS A 218 -14.49 -2.39 16.07
CA CYS A 218 -13.43 -1.46 15.72
C CYS A 218 -13.29 -1.35 14.20
N TYR A 219 -12.93 -0.16 13.75
CA TYR A 219 -12.65 0.14 12.35
C TYR A 219 -11.20 -0.14 11.98
N THR A 220 -10.99 -0.50 10.72
CA THR A 220 -9.70 -0.47 10.04
C THR A 220 -9.83 0.18 8.66
N LEU A 221 -8.70 0.66 8.11
CA LEU A 221 -8.67 1.24 6.77
C LEU A 221 -8.45 0.15 5.71
N SER A 222 -9.29 0.17 4.70
CA SER A 222 -9.15 -0.62 3.49
C SER A 222 -8.18 0.05 2.49
N PRO A 223 -7.60 -0.72 1.54
CA PRO A 223 -6.69 -0.19 0.53
C PRO A 223 -7.28 0.90 -0.37
N ASP A 224 -8.58 0.91 -0.60
CA ASP A 224 -9.32 1.93 -1.36
C ASP A 224 -9.54 3.23 -0.58
N GLY A 225 -9.23 3.26 0.72
CA GLY A 225 -9.40 4.41 1.61
C GLY A 225 -10.72 4.42 2.37
N THR A 226 -11.58 3.42 2.15
CA THR A 226 -12.81 3.23 2.96
C THR A 226 -12.45 2.62 4.32
N THR A 227 -13.38 2.67 5.27
CA THR A 227 -13.27 1.93 6.53
C THR A 227 -14.16 0.70 6.51
N LYS A 228 -13.72 -0.33 7.20
CA LYS A 228 -14.50 -1.54 7.49
C LYS A 228 -14.47 -1.82 8.98
N TYR A 229 -15.52 -2.42 9.50
CA TYR A 229 -15.48 -3.05 10.81
C TYR A 229 -14.57 -4.28 10.78
N LEU A 230 -13.94 -4.60 11.89
CA LEU A 230 -13.14 -5.83 11.99
C LEU A 230 -13.98 -7.09 11.77
N SER A 231 -15.27 -7.05 12.13
CA SER A 231 -16.23 -8.14 11.88
C SER A 231 -16.56 -8.39 10.41
N GLU A 232 -16.29 -7.42 9.52
CA GLU A 232 -16.54 -7.55 8.06
C GLU A 232 -15.34 -8.14 7.31
N LEU A 233 -14.23 -8.38 8.00
CA LEU A 233 -13.01 -8.87 7.38
C LEU A 233 -13.06 -10.39 7.22
N GLU A 234 -12.74 -10.84 6.02
CA GLU A 234 -12.75 -12.25 5.62
C GLU A 234 -11.46 -12.67 4.91
N THR A 235 -11.25 -13.97 4.79
CA THR A 235 -10.15 -14.53 3.99
C THR A 235 -10.21 -14.04 2.56
N GLY A 236 -9.06 -13.63 2.01
CA GLY A 236 -8.94 -13.10 0.66
C GLY A 236 -9.15 -11.58 0.56
N VAL A 237 -9.71 -10.93 1.57
CA VAL A 237 -9.80 -9.47 1.64
C VAL A 237 -8.41 -8.86 1.84
N GLU A 238 -8.18 -7.68 1.29
CA GLU A 238 -6.95 -6.94 1.50
C GLU A 238 -7.09 -5.88 2.57
N VAL A 239 -6.05 -5.76 3.38
CA VAL A 239 -5.89 -4.75 4.43
C VAL A 239 -4.63 -3.92 4.22
N LEU A 240 -4.56 -2.76 4.85
CA LEU A 240 -3.35 -1.95 4.91
C LEU A 240 -2.50 -2.33 6.12
N VAL A 241 -1.23 -2.58 5.84
CA VAL A 241 -0.20 -2.74 6.86
C VAL A 241 0.73 -1.55 6.77
N LEU A 242 0.97 -0.86 7.88
CA LEU A 242 1.81 0.33 7.95
C LEU A 242 3.06 0.08 8.78
N ASN A 243 4.15 0.73 8.39
CA ASN A 243 5.32 0.83 9.25
C ASN A 243 5.27 2.07 10.16
N THR A 244 6.22 2.20 11.06
CA THR A 244 6.35 3.31 12.02
C THR A 244 6.52 4.70 11.37
N LYS A 245 6.82 4.76 10.07
CA LYS A 245 6.90 6.00 9.28
C LYS A 245 5.61 6.31 8.51
N GLY A 246 4.55 5.52 8.74
CA GLY A 246 3.27 5.68 8.05
C GLY A 246 3.25 5.15 6.61
N LYS A 247 4.35 4.59 6.10
CA LYS A 247 4.36 3.98 4.76
C LYS A 247 3.53 2.70 4.79
N ALA A 248 2.47 2.66 3.98
CA ALA A 248 1.53 1.55 3.91
C ALA A 248 1.84 0.62 2.73
N ARG A 249 1.58 -0.66 2.92
CA ARG A 249 1.50 -1.68 1.88
C ARG A 249 0.23 -2.52 2.07
N ARG A 250 -0.16 -3.23 1.04
CA ARG A 250 -1.29 -4.16 1.09
C ARG A 250 -0.83 -5.52 1.61
N ALA A 251 -1.71 -6.17 2.35
CA ALA A 251 -1.57 -7.56 2.75
C ALA A 251 -2.90 -8.27 2.58
N THR A 252 -2.89 -9.49 2.03
CA THR A 252 -4.08 -10.30 1.89
C THR A 252 -4.33 -11.06 3.19
N ILE A 253 -5.56 -11.07 3.66
CA ILE A 253 -5.97 -11.86 4.82
C ILE A 253 -6.00 -13.34 4.44
N GLY A 254 -5.23 -14.15 5.15
CA GLY A 254 -5.26 -15.60 5.06
C GLY A 254 -6.31 -16.21 5.98
N ARG A 255 -6.57 -15.57 7.14
CA ARG A 255 -7.57 -16.03 8.12
C ARG A 255 -7.97 -14.89 9.05
N CYS A 256 -9.26 -14.77 9.36
CA CYS A 256 -9.77 -14.02 10.50
C CYS A 256 -10.22 -14.99 11.61
N LYS A 257 -9.88 -14.68 12.85
CA LYS A 257 -10.26 -15.47 14.01
C LYS A 257 -10.93 -14.59 15.05
N ILE A 258 -12.19 -14.89 15.38
CA ILE A 258 -12.97 -14.16 16.39
C ILE A 258 -13.07 -15.06 17.62
N GLU A 259 -12.71 -14.53 18.79
CA GLU A 259 -12.73 -15.27 20.05
C GLU A 259 -13.11 -14.35 21.22
N LYS A 260 -13.90 -14.88 22.15
CA LYS A 260 -14.24 -14.19 23.39
C LYS A 260 -13.00 -14.09 24.31
N ARG A 261 -12.67 -12.88 24.75
CA ARG A 261 -11.49 -12.58 25.58
C ARG A 261 -11.77 -11.40 26.53
N PRO A 262 -11.04 -11.31 27.65
CA PRO A 262 -11.00 -10.10 28.47
C PRO A 262 -10.49 -8.91 27.64
N MET A 263 -11.13 -7.74 27.79
CA MET A 263 -10.85 -6.57 26.96
C MET A 263 -10.52 -5.34 27.81
N LEU A 264 -9.67 -4.48 27.26
CA LEU A 264 -9.32 -3.16 27.78
C LEU A 264 -9.82 -2.09 26.82
N MET A 265 -10.46 -1.07 27.35
CA MET A 265 -10.68 0.19 26.65
C MET A 265 -9.49 1.12 26.89
N ILE A 266 -8.87 1.59 25.83
CA ILE A 266 -7.73 2.51 25.86
C ILE A 266 -8.14 3.78 25.16
N LYS A 267 -8.09 4.94 25.86
CA LYS A 267 -8.35 6.26 25.26
C LYS A 267 -7.06 7.08 25.15
N ALA A 268 -6.91 7.80 24.04
CA ALA A 268 -5.78 8.68 23.79
C ALA A 268 -6.24 10.01 23.19
N LYS A 269 -5.39 11.05 23.31
CA LYS A 269 -5.66 12.42 22.86
C LYS A 269 -4.54 12.93 21.97
N VAL A 270 -4.92 13.60 20.84
CA VAL A 270 -4.04 14.40 19.98
C VAL A 270 -4.66 15.79 19.85
N GLY A 271 -4.01 16.85 20.36
CA GLY A 271 -4.65 18.16 20.45
C GLY A 271 -5.96 18.08 21.25
N GLU A 272 -7.06 18.45 20.63
CA GLU A 272 -8.41 18.32 21.23
C GLU A 272 -9.13 17.03 20.84
N GLU A 273 -8.61 16.29 19.85
CA GLU A 273 -9.23 15.04 19.39
C GLU A 273 -8.96 13.90 20.36
N ILE A 274 -10.01 13.22 20.78
CA ILE A 274 -9.95 12.04 21.62
C ILE A 274 -10.47 10.84 20.82
N GLY A 275 -9.71 9.76 20.84
CA GLY A 275 -10.13 8.49 20.27
C GLY A 275 -9.84 7.32 21.19
N GLY A 276 -10.47 6.19 20.91
CA GLY A 276 -10.36 4.99 21.71
C GLY A 276 -10.18 3.73 20.86
N ILE A 277 -9.77 2.68 21.54
CA ILE A 277 -9.76 1.32 21.02
C ILE A 277 -10.13 0.36 22.14
N ILE A 278 -10.88 -0.69 21.80
CA ILE A 278 -11.06 -1.83 22.67
C ILE A 278 -10.19 -2.97 22.17
N ALA A 279 -9.16 -3.32 22.93
CA ALA A 279 -8.17 -4.34 22.62
C ALA A 279 -8.22 -5.48 23.65
N GLN A 280 -7.75 -6.66 23.30
CA GLN A 280 -7.63 -7.75 24.25
C GLN A 280 -6.63 -7.38 25.35
N ASP A 281 -6.95 -7.72 26.60
CA ASP A 281 -6.00 -7.64 27.72
C ASP A 281 -5.01 -8.81 27.65
N ALA A 282 -3.92 -8.60 26.93
CA ALA A 282 -2.87 -9.60 26.79
C ALA A 282 -1.51 -8.94 26.45
N GLU A 283 -0.43 -9.53 26.98
CA GLU A 283 0.94 -9.00 26.82
C GLU A 283 1.46 -9.00 25.38
N THR A 284 0.87 -9.82 24.49
CA THR A 284 1.26 -9.89 23.08
C THR A 284 0.72 -8.74 22.24
N ILE A 285 -0.31 -8.04 22.72
CA ILE A 285 -0.86 -6.87 22.05
C ILE A 285 0.00 -5.65 22.36
N ARG A 286 0.56 -5.05 21.33
CA ARG A 286 1.49 -3.94 21.46
C ARG A 286 1.09 -2.74 20.63
N LEU A 287 1.16 -1.57 21.24
CA LEU A 287 1.14 -0.29 20.57
C LEU A 287 2.55 0.16 20.22
N VAL A 288 2.67 1.00 19.21
CA VAL A 288 3.95 1.59 18.82
C VAL A 288 4.09 2.96 19.48
N LYS A 289 5.15 3.16 20.27
CA LYS A 289 5.49 4.45 20.91
C LYS A 289 6.03 5.45 19.88
N SER A 290 6.01 6.72 20.21
CA SER A 290 6.52 7.82 19.35
C SER A 290 7.99 7.65 18.93
N ASN A 291 8.80 6.95 19.74
CA ASN A 291 10.20 6.64 19.44
C ASN A 291 10.39 5.32 18.66
N GLY A 292 9.30 4.70 18.20
CA GLY A 292 9.32 3.42 17.47
C GLY A 292 9.43 2.16 18.34
N HIS A 293 9.59 2.32 19.65
CA HIS A 293 9.56 1.18 20.58
C HIS A 293 8.15 0.64 20.77
N LEU A 294 8.05 -0.61 21.16
CA LEU A 294 6.78 -1.29 21.40
C LEU A 294 6.43 -1.28 22.89
N ILE A 295 5.16 -1.10 23.20
CA ILE A 295 4.64 -1.21 24.55
C ILE A 295 3.42 -2.14 24.56
N SER A 296 3.45 -3.14 25.45
CA SER A 296 2.29 -4.00 25.67
C SER A 296 1.13 -3.20 26.29
N VAL A 297 -0.10 -3.52 25.89
CA VAL A 297 -1.29 -2.90 26.49
C VAL A 297 -1.38 -3.16 28.00
N THR A 298 -0.87 -4.29 28.49
CA THR A 298 -0.81 -4.64 29.92
C THR A 298 0.19 -3.78 30.73
N HIS A 299 1.14 -3.15 30.06
CA HIS A 299 2.15 -2.26 30.68
C HIS A 299 1.89 -0.77 30.38
N LEU A 300 0.84 -0.48 29.62
CA LEU A 300 0.51 0.88 29.23
C LEU A 300 0.04 1.70 30.43
N LYS A 301 0.42 2.98 30.48
CA LYS A 301 0.05 3.90 31.56
C LYS A 301 -0.47 5.21 31.02
N LYS A 302 -1.30 5.92 31.80
CA LYS A 302 -1.69 7.31 31.49
C LYS A 302 -0.43 8.18 31.33
N GLY A 303 -0.39 8.98 30.26
CA GLY A 303 0.77 9.80 29.87
C GLY A 303 1.72 9.13 28.88
N ASP A 304 1.64 7.81 28.65
CA ASP A 304 2.42 7.18 27.58
C ASP A 304 2.06 7.76 26.20
N SER A 305 3.06 7.84 25.33
CA SER A 305 2.89 8.39 23.97
C SER A 305 2.93 7.28 22.93
N VAL A 306 1.90 7.20 22.09
CA VAL A 306 1.73 6.18 21.07
C VAL A 306 1.43 6.78 19.71
N LEU A 307 1.71 6.04 18.63
CA LEU A 307 1.42 6.47 17.27
C LEU A 307 -0.02 6.16 16.91
N VAL A 308 -0.68 7.17 16.34
CA VAL A 308 -2.04 7.09 15.83
C VAL A 308 -2.13 7.79 14.48
N HIS A 309 -3.09 7.40 13.65
CA HIS A 309 -3.56 8.20 12.54
C HIS A 309 -4.83 8.92 12.98
N SER A 310 -4.78 10.24 13.03
CA SER A 310 -5.91 11.07 13.43
C SER A 310 -6.18 12.13 12.38
N LYS A 311 -7.44 12.31 12.03
CA LYS A 311 -7.93 13.37 11.15
C LYS A 311 -8.93 14.21 11.92
N THR A 312 -9.01 15.50 11.59
CA THR A 312 -10.09 16.37 12.08
C THR A 312 -11.43 15.71 11.70
N ALA A 313 -12.40 15.73 12.63
CA ALA A 313 -13.65 15.01 12.53
C ALA A 313 -14.36 15.26 11.18
N THR A 314 -14.34 14.25 10.34
CA THR A 314 -15.17 14.14 9.14
C THR A 314 -16.04 12.91 9.31
N GLY A 315 -17.34 13.05 9.03
CA GLY A 315 -18.25 11.91 9.01
C GLY A 315 -17.84 10.87 7.96
N ARG A 316 -18.32 9.64 8.13
CA ARG A 316 -18.20 8.60 7.10
C ARG A 316 -19.57 8.01 6.82
N HIS A 317 -19.93 7.95 5.55
CA HIS A 317 -21.16 7.33 5.09
C HIS A 317 -20.81 6.13 4.21
N PHE A 318 -21.29 4.93 4.55
CA PHE A 318 -20.90 3.66 3.90
C PHE A 318 -19.36 3.49 3.75
N GLY A 319 -18.58 3.85 4.78
CA GLY A 319 -17.13 3.74 4.77
C GLY A 319 -16.38 4.85 4.01
N MET A 320 -17.07 5.70 3.26
CA MET A 320 -16.49 6.85 2.55
C MET A 320 -16.48 8.10 3.43
N GLU A 321 -15.43 8.92 3.29
CA GLU A 321 -15.28 10.18 4.01
C GLU A 321 -16.28 11.23 3.47
N VAL A 322 -17.05 11.85 4.37
CA VAL A 322 -18.01 12.93 4.06
C VAL A 322 -17.58 14.18 4.82
N SER A 323 -17.36 15.28 4.11
CA SER A 323 -17.14 16.59 4.71
C SER A 323 -18.47 17.18 5.18
N ASP A 324 -18.47 17.87 6.34
CA ASP A 324 -19.59 18.63 6.91
C ASP A 324 -20.69 17.83 7.63
N GLU A 325 -20.44 16.61 8.06
CA GLU A 325 -21.37 15.83 8.85
C GLU A 325 -20.93 15.78 10.33
N TYR A 326 -21.79 16.15 11.25
CA TYR A 326 -21.52 16.04 12.69
C TYR A 326 -21.85 14.61 13.16
N ILE A 327 -20.82 13.85 13.52
CA ILE A 327 -20.97 12.51 14.09
C ILE A 327 -20.37 12.49 15.49
N LEU A 328 -21.17 12.09 16.47
CA LEU A 328 -20.76 11.88 17.85
C LEU A 328 -20.72 10.37 18.15
N GLU A 329 -19.54 9.78 18.15
CA GLU A 329 -19.30 8.42 18.64
C GLU A 329 -18.84 8.51 20.12
N LYS A 330 -19.56 7.84 21.05
CA LYS A 330 -19.29 7.86 22.49
C LYS A 330 -18.62 6.58 22.96
#